data_effbc974b58c3aedc58171831a97524b
#
_entry.id   effbc974b58c3aedc58171831a97524b
#
_cell.length_a   1.000
_cell.length_b   1.000
_cell.length_c   1.000
_cell.angle_alpha   90.00
_cell.angle_beta   90.00
_cell.angle_gamma   90.00
#
_symmetry.space_group_name_H-M   'P 1'
#
loop_
_entity.id
_entity.type
_entity.pdbx_description
1 polymer ?
#
loop_
_entity_poly.entity_id
_entity_poly.type
_entity_poly.pdbx_seq_one_letter_code
_entity_poly.pdbx_strand_id
1 'polypeptide(L)'
;MPNYLKFKKEFFIYISVFLLILTISILIFFFLRNQKIIITTTEQEYINGQDLKLEIKNSFLDREYCFSSCYPYFLERENGTWQPYSYIECPFSDEVSGCIEPGELSAFLVSLPLVNVGKHRISVPVCEDCSLGQSFHETGRIFSNEFEIK
;
A
#
# COMPACT_ATOMS: atom_id res chain seq x y z
N MET A 1 -14.63 -58.60 18.57
CA MET A 1 -15.18 -57.34 17.98
C MET A 1 -14.71 -56.02 18.60
N PRO A 2 -13.86 -55.90 19.63
CA PRO A 2 -13.46 -54.60 20.21
C PRO A 2 -12.48 -53.78 19.36
N ASN A 3 -11.68 -54.38 18.49
CA ASN A 3 -10.63 -53.67 17.74
C ASN A 3 -11.15 -52.78 16.60
N TYR A 4 -12.30 -53.07 16.03
CA TYR A 4 -12.88 -52.30 14.91
C TYR A 4 -13.38 -50.92 15.36
N LEU A 5 -13.97 -50.83 16.53
CA LEU A 5 -14.47 -49.58 17.09
C LEU A 5 -13.32 -48.62 17.49
N LYS A 6 -12.21 -49.16 18.00
CA LYS A 6 -11.01 -48.41 18.34
C LYS A 6 -10.36 -47.84 17.09
N PHE A 7 -10.19 -48.62 16.03
CA PHE A 7 -9.64 -48.18 14.76
C PHE A 7 -10.48 -47.04 14.11
N LYS A 8 -11.79 -47.17 14.15
CA LYS A 8 -12.70 -46.17 13.61
C LYS A 8 -12.60 -44.84 14.36
N LYS A 9 -12.46 -44.88 15.69
CA LYS A 9 -12.28 -43.65 16.51
C LYS A 9 -10.94 -42.95 16.23
N GLU A 10 -9.86 -43.69 16.14
CA GLU A 10 -8.54 -43.18 15.82
C GLU A 10 -8.52 -42.53 14.40
N PHE A 11 -9.13 -43.17 13.43
CA PHE A 11 -9.27 -42.68 12.07
C PHE A 11 -10.03 -41.35 12.01
N PHE A 12 -11.12 -41.17 12.75
CA PHE A 12 -11.82 -39.88 12.83
C PHE A 12 -11.00 -38.79 13.48
N ILE A 13 -10.18 -39.12 14.48
CA ILE A 13 -9.28 -38.14 15.10
C ILE A 13 -8.25 -37.64 14.08
N TYR A 14 -7.62 -38.54 13.31
CA TYR A 14 -6.65 -38.14 12.28
C TYR A 14 -7.27 -37.26 11.19
N ILE A 15 -8.48 -37.60 10.73
CA ILE A 15 -9.22 -36.77 9.76
C ILE A 15 -9.50 -35.39 10.35
N SER A 16 -9.96 -35.30 11.59
CA SER A 16 -10.27 -34.04 12.25
C SER A 16 -9.03 -33.16 12.39
N VAL A 17 -7.89 -33.71 12.81
CA VAL A 17 -6.62 -33.05 12.91
C VAL A 17 -6.13 -32.57 11.53
N PHE A 18 -6.23 -33.41 10.52
CA PHE A 18 -5.85 -33.03 9.15
C PHE A 18 -6.70 -31.88 8.61
N LEU A 19 -8.02 -31.91 8.80
CA LEU A 19 -8.91 -30.81 8.40
C LEU A 19 -8.60 -29.51 9.15
N LEU A 20 -8.27 -29.60 10.45
CA LEU A 20 -7.88 -28.44 11.23
C LEU A 20 -6.58 -27.79 10.69
N ILE A 21 -5.56 -28.59 10.42
CA ILE A 21 -4.31 -28.12 9.83
C ILE A 21 -4.55 -27.47 8.47
N LEU A 22 -5.37 -28.10 7.63
CA LEU A 22 -5.71 -27.58 6.31
C LEU A 22 -6.43 -26.21 6.40
N THR A 23 -7.39 -26.07 7.31
CA THR A 23 -8.10 -24.79 7.50
C THR A 23 -7.17 -23.70 8.00
N ILE A 24 -6.29 -23.99 8.95
CA ILE A 24 -5.28 -23.04 9.45
C ILE A 24 -4.33 -22.61 8.32
N SER A 25 -3.86 -23.56 7.51
CA SER A 25 -2.97 -23.25 6.38
C SER A 25 -3.64 -22.36 5.34
N ILE A 26 -4.93 -22.59 5.03
CA ILE A 26 -5.70 -21.74 4.13
C ILE A 26 -5.84 -20.31 4.71
N LEU A 27 -6.16 -20.19 6.00
CA LEU A 27 -6.29 -18.88 6.66
C LEU A 27 -4.97 -18.11 6.64
N ILE A 28 -3.85 -18.77 6.95
CA ILE A 28 -2.51 -18.16 6.88
C ILE A 28 -2.20 -17.71 5.45
N PHE A 29 -2.49 -18.55 4.46
CA PHE A 29 -2.27 -18.21 3.05
C PHE A 29 -3.06 -16.97 2.62
N PHE A 30 -4.34 -16.88 2.97
CA PHE A 30 -5.16 -15.69 2.68
C PHE A 30 -4.66 -14.45 3.42
N PHE A 31 -4.23 -14.60 4.66
CA PHE A 31 -3.69 -13.51 5.46
C PHE A 31 -2.40 -12.95 4.85
N LEU A 32 -1.44 -13.81 4.49
CA LEU A 32 -0.19 -13.40 3.86
C LEU A 32 -0.40 -12.76 2.47
N ARG A 33 -1.39 -13.27 1.72
CA ARG A 33 -1.70 -12.73 0.39
C ARG A 33 -2.30 -11.33 0.42
N ASN A 34 -2.94 -10.94 1.52
CA ASN A 34 -3.58 -9.63 1.67
C ASN A 34 -2.63 -8.54 2.19
N GLN A 35 -1.36 -8.87 2.43
CA GLN A 35 -0.37 -7.88 2.82
C GLN A 35 -0.05 -6.97 1.63
N LYS A 36 -0.27 -5.67 1.80
CA LYS A 36 0.01 -4.67 0.78
C LYS A 36 0.07 -3.28 1.40
N ILE A 37 0.72 -2.36 0.71
CA ILE A 37 0.57 -0.94 0.99
C ILE A 37 -0.58 -0.39 0.14
N ILE A 38 -1.44 0.41 0.73
CA ILE A 38 -2.63 0.97 0.11
C ILE A 38 -2.57 2.48 0.28
N ILE A 39 -2.76 3.19 -0.82
CA ILE A 39 -2.90 4.64 -0.83
C ILE A 39 -4.32 4.96 -1.26
N THR A 40 -5.00 5.81 -0.50
CA THR A 40 -6.35 6.26 -0.82
C THR A 40 -6.49 7.76 -0.64
N THR A 41 -7.24 8.40 -1.52
CA THR A 41 -7.78 9.75 -1.33
C THR A 41 -9.15 9.62 -0.70
N THR A 42 -9.50 10.55 0.20
CA THR A 42 -10.76 10.46 0.97
C THR A 42 -11.99 10.78 0.14
N GLU A 43 -11.82 11.54 -0.95
CA GLU A 43 -12.92 11.95 -1.82
C GLU A 43 -12.66 11.44 -3.24
N GLN A 44 -13.72 11.33 -4.04
CA GLN A 44 -13.64 10.95 -5.44
C GLN A 44 -13.65 12.16 -6.37
N GLU A 45 -13.99 13.34 -5.87
CA GLU A 45 -14.06 14.59 -6.61
C GLU A 45 -13.44 15.71 -5.79
N TYR A 46 -12.61 16.53 -6.42
CA TYR A 46 -11.94 17.69 -5.82
C TYR A 46 -12.13 18.92 -6.69
N ILE A 47 -12.21 20.09 -6.05
CA ILE A 47 -12.16 21.38 -6.74
C ILE A 47 -10.68 21.73 -6.99
N ASN A 48 -10.40 22.26 -8.15
CA ASN A 48 -9.04 22.67 -8.54
C ASN A 48 -8.44 23.64 -7.49
N GLY A 49 -7.26 23.32 -6.98
CA GLY A 49 -6.59 24.06 -5.89
C GLY A 49 -7.08 23.68 -4.47
N GLN A 50 -7.96 22.71 -4.31
CA GLN A 50 -8.37 22.19 -3.01
C GLN A 50 -7.29 21.31 -2.40
N ASP A 51 -7.19 21.32 -1.06
CA ASP A 51 -6.35 20.34 -0.35
C ASP A 51 -6.96 18.94 -0.43
N LEU A 52 -6.11 17.97 -0.72
CA LEU A 52 -6.45 16.55 -0.81
C LEU A 52 -5.89 15.83 0.42
N LYS A 53 -6.75 15.07 1.10
CA LYS A 53 -6.30 14.17 2.16
C LYS A 53 -5.89 12.82 1.55
N LEU A 54 -4.63 12.47 1.72
CA LEU A 54 -4.04 11.21 1.30
C LEU A 54 -3.86 10.32 2.53
N GLU A 55 -4.39 9.11 2.49
CA GLU A 55 -4.18 8.10 3.52
C GLU A 55 -3.33 6.96 2.97
N ILE A 56 -2.27 6.60 3.70
CA ILE A 56 -1.37 5.50 3.35
C ILE A 56 -1.41 4.48 4.48
N LYS A 57 -1.80 3.26 4.15
CA LYS A 57 -1.85 2.13 5.08
C LYS A 57 -0.84 1.08 4.67
N ASN A 58 0.11 0.81 5.55
CA ASN A 58 1.02 -0.32 5.42
C ASN A 58 0.39 -1.56 6.09
N SER A 59 -0.06 -2.54 5.30
CA SER A 59 -0.64 -3.78 5.81
C SER A 59 0.37 -4.94 5.87
N PHE A 60 1.63 -4.70 5.56
CA PHE A 60 2.70 -5.66 5.81
C PHE A 60 2.98 -5.79 7.31
N LEU A 61 3.56 -6.91 7.71
CA LEU A 61 3.89 -7.20 9.11
C LEU A 61 5.37 -7.00 9.41
N ASP A 62 6.21 -6.98 8.39
CA ASP A 62 7.66 -7.11 8.48
C ASP A 62 8.44 -6.09 7.61
N ARG A 63 7.73 -5.21 6.90
CA ARG A 63 8.36 -4.24 5.99
C ARG A 63 7.89 -2.83 6.28
N GLU A 64 8.82 -1.91 6.33
CA GLU A 64 8.55 -0.48 6.31
C GLU A 64 8.69 0.07 4.88
N TYR A 65 7.99 1.16 4.61
CA TYR A 65 8.03 1.87 3.34
C TYR A 65 8.42 3.32 3.59
N CYS A 66 9.50 3.72 2.97
CA CYS A 66 10.08 5.04 3.16
C CYS A 66 9.88 5.93 1.93
N PHE A 67 9.87 7.23 2.14
CA PHE A 67 9.50 8.24 1.16
C PHE A 67 10.63 9.23 0.93
N SER A 68 10.68 9.75 -0.29
CA SER A 68 11.56 10.82 -0.74
C SER A 68 11.25 12.14 -0.05
N SER A 69 12.28 12.88 0.34
CA SER A 69 12.17 14.25 0.83
C SER A 69 11.88 15.23 -0.30
N CYS A 70 12.35 14.93 -1.52
CA CYS A 70 12.22 15.80 -2.68
C CYS A 70 10.91 15.56 -3.45
N TYR A 71 10.58 14.30 -3.64
CA TYR A 71 9.42 13.87 -4.43
C TYR A 71 8.53 12.93 -3.62
N PRO A 72 7.87 13.44 -2.56
CA PRO A 72 7.04 12.59 -1.71
C PRO A 72 5.84 12.01 -2.46
N TYR A 73 5.39 12.68 -3.52
CA TYR A 73 4.33 12.19 -4.40
C TYR A 73 4.38 12.88 -5.77
N PHE A 74 3.71 12.27 -6.75
CA PHE A 74 3.44 12.86 -8.06
C PHE A 74 1.94 12.85 -8.33
N LEU A 75 1.40 13.96 -8.82
CA LEU A 75 0.06 14.01 -9.40
C LEU A 75 0.15 13.55 -10.84
N GLU A 76 -0.66 12.56 -11.22
CA GLU A 76 -0.76 12.07 -12.59
C GLU A 76 -2.16 12.35 -13.15
N ARG A 77 -2.23 12.67 -14.44
CA ARG A 77 -3.47 12.87 -15.19
C ARG A 77 -3.64 11.78 -16.23
N GLU A 78 -4.89 11.32 -16.42
CA GLU A 78 -5.24 10.44 -17.52
C GLU A 78 -5.44 11.26 -18.81
N ASN A 79 -4.67 10.93 -19.84
CA ASN A 79 -4.82 11.46 -21.19
C ASN A 79 -4.48 10.34 -22.21
N GLY A 80 -5.33 9.31 -22.25
CA GLY A 80 -5.07 8.06 -22.97
C GLY A 80 -4.04 7.15 -22.27
N THR A 81 -3.10 7.75 -21.54
CA THR A 81 -2.15 7.10 -20.61
C THR A 81 -1.99 7.98 -19.39
N TRP A 82 -1.51 7.39 -18.28
CA TRP A 82 -1.18 8.14 -17.08
C TRP A 82 0.12 8.93 -17.29
N GLN A 83 0.06 10.24 -17.10
CA GLN A 83 1.18 11.16 -17.30
C GLN A 83 1.37 12.01 -16.05
N PRO A 84 2.57 12.03 -15.45
CA PRO A 84 2.87 12.91 -14.32
C PRO A 84 2.95 14.37 -14.81
N TYR A 85 2.52 15.29 -13.95
CA TYR A 85 2.83 16.70 -14.15
C TYR A 85 4.32 16.92 -13.98
N SER A 86 4.84 17.96 -14.64
CA SER A 86 6.24 18.37 -14.48
C SER A 86 6.50 18.85 -13.06
N TYR A 87 7.58 18.38 -12.45
CA TYR A 87 8.06 18.80 -11.15
C TYR A 87 9.36 19.59 -11.30
N ILE A 88 9.58 20.51 -10.36
CA ILE A 88 10.84 21.26 -10.28
C ILE A 88 11.94 20.27 -9.87
N GLU A 89 13.12 20.37 -10.47
CA GLU A 89 14.26 19.56 -10.07
C GLU A 89 14.56 19.77 -8.57
N CYS A 90 14.88 18.67 -7.90
CA CYS A 90 15.24 18.70 -6.50
C CYS A 90 16.57 19.46 -6.33
N PRO A 91 16.61 20.55 -5.55
CA PRO A 91 17.84 21.34 -5.40
C PRO A 91 18.88 20.71 -4.47
N PHE A 92 18.52 19.59 -3.79
CA PHE A 92 19.36 18.92 -2.80
C PHE A 92 19.48 17.42 -3.15
N SER A 93 20.36 16.74 -2.42
CA SER A 93 20.35 15.27 -2.45
C SER A 93 18.98 14.76 -1.98
N ASP A 94 18.40 13.86 -2.76
CA ASP A 94 17.15 13.21 -2.34
C ASP A 94 17.45 12.21 -1.23
N GLU A 95 16.81 12.42 -0.09
CA GLU A 95 17.00 11.61 1.11
C GLU A 95 15.67 11.04 1.59
N VAL A 96 15.74 9.98 2.37
CA VAL A 96 14.58 9.41 3.04
C VAL A 96 14.12 10.37 4.15
N SER A 97 12.91 10.93 4.00
CA SER A 97 12.34 11.90 4.94
C SER A 97 11.42 11.30 5.99
N GLY A 98 10.87 10.13 5.74
CA GLY A 98 9.95 9.45 6.64
C GLY A 98 9.63 8.05 6.16
N CYS A 99 9.21 7.20 7.08
CA CYS A 99 8.80 5.82 6.81
C CYS A 99 7.44 5.55 7.44
N ILE A 100 6.72 4.56 6.93
CA ILE A 100 5.48 4.02 7.52
C ILE A 100 5.77 2.60 7.98
N GLU A 101 5.67 2.41 9.27
CA GLU A 101 5.91 1.15 9.97
C GLU A 101 4.92 0.05 9.58
N PRO A 102 5.27 -1.23 9.79
CA PRO A 102 4.34 -2.33 9.64
C PRO A 102 3.03 -2.11 10.42
N GLY A 103 1.89 -2.24 9.74
CA GLY A 103 0.56 -2.07 10.32
C GLY A 103 0.12 -0.62 10.53
N GLU A 104 0.96 0.37 10.26
CA GLU A 104 0.68 1.79 10.46
C GLU A 104 -0.28 2.35 9.39
N LEU A 105 -1.09 3.33 9.81
CA LEU A 105 -1.90 4.20 8.97
C LEU A 105 -1.46 5.64 9.19
N SER A 106 -0.97 6.28 8.14
CA SER A 106 -0.60 7.69 8.15
C SER A 106 -1.46 8.51 7.19
N ALA A 107 -1.78 9.75 7.57
CA ALA A 107 -2.57 10.67 6.77
C ALA A 107 -1.81 11.97 6.51
N PHE A 108 -1.87 12.44 5.28
CA PHE A 108 -1.18 13.65 4.81
C PHE A 108 -2.17 14.59 4.11
N LEU A 109 -1.97 15.88 4.29
CA LEU A 109 -2.64 16.90 3.47
C LEU A 109 -1.71 17.27 2.32
N VAL A 110 -2.24 17.16 1.12
CA VAL A 110 -1.56 17.46 -0.14
C VAL A 110 -2.27 18.65 -0.78
N SER A 111 -1.60 19.78 -0.90
CA SER A 111 -2.16 20.93 -1.61
C SER A 111 -2.03 20.69 -3.11
N LEU A 112 -3.19 20.53 -3.76
CA LEU A 112 -3.22 20.35 -5.21
C LEU A 112 -2.86 21.65 -5.92
N PRO A 113 -1.91 21.63 -6.86
CA PRO A 113 -1.66 22.79 -7.71
C PRO A 113 -2.87 23.04 -8.63
N LEU A 114 -2.93 24.23 -9.25
CA LEU A 114 -3.89 24.49 -10.32
C LEU A 114 -3.52 23.64 -11.54
N VAL A 115 -4.37 22.70 -11.88
CA VAL A 115 -4.15 21.73 -12.98
C VAL A 115 -5.35 21.65 -13.89
N ASN A 116 -5.22 20.95 -15.00
CA ASN A 116 -6.32 20.71 -15.90
C ASN A 116 -7.38 19.83 -15.26
N VAL A 117 -8.66 20.11 -15.52
CA VAL A 117 -9.78 19.27 -15.08
C VAL A 117 -9.71 17.88 -15.70
N GLY A 118 -10.31 16.90 -15.05
CA GLY A 118 -10.39 15.52 -15.50
C GLY A 118 -9.89 14.51 -14.46
N LYS A 119 -9.66 13.28 -14.91
CA LYS A 119 -9.30 12.17 -14.05
C LYS A 119 -7.83 12.19 -13.67
N HIS A 120 -7.59 12.01 -12.38
CA HIS A 120 -6.28 12.06 -11.75
C HIS A 120 -6.06 10.90 -10.79
N ARG A 121 -4.80 10.67 -10.43
CA ARG A 121 -4.39 9.83 -9.30
C ARG A 121 -3.10 10.38 -8.69
N ILE A 122 -2.82 9.97 -7.46
CA ILE A 122 -1.52 10.20 -6.81
C ILE A 122 -0.66 8.97 -7.02
N SER A 123 0.60 9.20 -7.35
CA SER A 123 1.65 8.20 -7.48
C SER A 123 2.74 8.53 -6.46
N VAL A 124 3.09 7.58 -5.61
CA VAL A 124 4.08 7.76 -4.54
C VAL A 124 5.26 6.83 -4.79
N PRO A 125 6.46 7.37 -5.06
CA PRO A 125 7.67 6.57 -5.10
C PRO A 125 8.04 6.11 -3.69
N VAL A 126 8.41 4.85 -3.55
CA VAL A 126 8.77 4.26 -2.26
C VAL A 126 10.12 3.58 -2.30
N CYS A 127 10.77 3.54 -1.17
CA CYS A 127 11.97 2.75 -0.92
C CYS A 127 11.65 1.70 0.15
N GLU A 128 11.83 0.42 -0.20
CA GLU A 128 11.77 -0.69 0.77
C GLU A 128 13.15 -0.86 1.41
N ASP A 129 13.18 -1.21 2.70
CA ASP A 129 14.39 -1.46 3.49
C ASP A 129 15.37 -0.26 3.54
N CYS A 130 14.86 0.96 3.42
CA CYS A 130 15.61 2.19 3.57
C CYS A 130 15.55 2.69 5.02
N SER A 131 16.53 3.52 5.41
CA SER A 131 16.55 4.17 6.72
C SER A 131 16.49 5.69 6.58
N LEU A 132 15.94 6.36 7.59
CA LEU A 132 15.87 7.82 7.65
C LEU A 132 17.22 8.47 7.42
N GLY A 133 17.25 9.51 6.60
CA GLY A 133 18.44 10.31 6.30
C GLY A 133 19.43 9.67 5.33
N GLN A 134 19.19 8.46 4.84
CA GLN A 134 20.00 7.91 3.76
C GLN A 134 19.52 8.41 2.39
N SER A 135 20.38 8.28 1.38
CA SER A 135 20.02 8.61 0.00
C SER A 135 18.81 7.81 -0.46
N PHE A 136 17.76 8.50 -0.94
CA PHE A 136 16.57 7.84 -1.45
C PHE A 136 16.85 7.17 -2.80
N HIS A 137 16.36 5.96 -2.95
CA HIS A 137 16.32 5.26 -4.23
C HIS A 137 14.96 4.58 -4.39
N GLU A 138 14.30 4.85 -5.49
CA GLU A 138 12.99 4.26 -5.76
C GLU A 138 13.12 2.76 -6.02
N THR A 139 12.52 1.94 -5.17
CA THR A 139 12.41 0.48 -5.36
C THR A 139 11.06 0.09 -5.94
N GLY A 140 10.06 0.96 -5.82
CA GLY A 140 8.72 0.75 -6.33
C GLY A 140 7.89 2.02 -6.34
N ARG A 141 6.70 1.90 -6.95
CA ARG A 141 5.73 3.00 -7.02
C ARG A 141 4.34 2.51 -6.71
N ILE A 142 3.64 3.26 -5.87
CA ILE A 142 2.30 2.91 -5.39
C ILE A 142 1.33 3.99 -5.86
N PHE A 143 0.11 3.58 -6.22
CA PHE A 143 -0.90 4.47 -6.78
C PHE A 143 -2.11 4.55 -5.88
N SER A 144 -2.70 5.75 -5.77
CA SER A 144 -4.00 5.95 -5.11
C SER A 144 -5.15 5.41 -5.97
N ASN A 145 -6.35 5.42 -5.40
CA ASN A 145 -7.56 5.40 -6.21
C ASN A 145 -7.57 6.61 -7.17
N GLU A 146 -8.33 6.48 -8.23
CA GLU A 146 -8.61 7.56 -9.17
C GLU A 146 -9.61 8.55 -8.56
N PHE A 147 -9.48 9.84 -8.91
CA PHE A 147 -10.38 10.91 -8.53
C PHE A 147 -10.52 11.94 -9.65
N GLU A 148 -11.58 12.73 -9.61
CA GLU A 148 -11.89 13.76 -10.61
C GLU A 148 -11.53 15.14 -10.08
N ILE A 149 -10.84 15.96 -10.86
CA ILE A 149 -10.67 17.40 -10.60
C ILE A 149 -11.62 18.19 -11.51
N LYS A 150 -12.42 19.06 -10.90
CA LYS A 150 -13.42 19.91 -11.55
C LYS A 150 -13.05 21.39 -11.56
#